data_7a9061d48f61b8b948fe9ef62f31e30f
#
_entry.id   7a9061d48f61b8b948fe9ef62f31e30f
#
_cell.length_a   1.000
_cell.length_b   1.000
_cell.length_c   1.000
_cell.angle_alpha   90.00
_cell.angle_beta   90.00
_cell.angle_gamma   90.00
#
_symmetry.space_group_name_H-M   'P 1'
#
loop_
_entity.id
_entity.type
_entity.pdbx_description
1 polymer ?
#
loop_
_entity_poly.entity_id
_entity_poly.type
_entity_poly.pdbx_seq_one_letter_code
_entity_poly.pdbx_strand_id
1 'polypeptide(L)'
;MIVSLVVTHQLWKNARYEAVRELQYDFDFRLLDVSNRIEQRMQSLEQALRGVQGLFAASTNVERDEFHAYIVAQHIVESFPGIQDVGFSLIVPAAKQDKHTTIAYKEGIPAYTISPGGKRDITTSVIFIEPFSEGIQRTFGGDMYSDPVRRVAMEQARDNDKAVITGKTKLIQEHGESAQTGFLMYLPVYKNGTPYATLAERRANLIGWVSALFRMDDLIRGILGARVLDIAIKIYDGENMSSEMLMHAADNTNKISAVNSFFHASKRLEIAGHTWTVAASSLPSFEAQLVEEKSQSIVVVGLTVSILLGLFTGLLVQGRERALRTARKMNERLIESEERLRLSLMYGEIGTWDWDICTSKLYWC
;
A
#
# COMPACT_ATOMS: atom_id res chain seq x y z
N MET A 1 31.44 -14.29 31.05
CA MET A 1 31.61 -13.34 29.92
C MET A 1 31.20 -13.92 28.58
N ILE A 2 31.75 -15.05 28.08
CA ILE A 2 31.38 -15.64 26.79
C ILE A 2 29.88 -15.98 26.73
N VAL A 3 29.34 -16.62 27.76
CA VAL A 3 27.94 -17.00 27.83
C VAL A 3 26.99 -15.77 27.75
N SER A 4 27.32 -14.68 28.47
CA SER A 4 26.53 -13.44 28.44
C SER A 4 26.54 -12.79 27.07
N LEU A 5 27.64 -12.80 26.34
CA LEU A 5 27.76 -12.31 24.98
C LEU A 5 26.91 -13.16 23.98
N VAL A 6 26.94 -14.49 24.14
CA VAL A 6 26.13 -15.39 23.33
C VAL A 6 24.64 -15.14 23.57
N VAL A 7 24.22 -14.97 24.82
CA VAL A 7 22.84 -14.64 25.16
C VAL A 7 22.42 -13.27 24.58
N THR A 8 23.28 -12.26 24.72
CA THR A 8 23.02 -10.94 24.14
C THR A 8 22.89 -11.00 22.62
N HIS A 9 23.75 -11.74 21.93
CA HIS A 9 23.69 -11.95 20.50
C HIS A 9 22.36 -12.65 20.08
N GLN A 10 21.95 -13.67 20.82
CA GLN A 10 20.70 -14.38 20.54
C GLN A 10 19.48 -13.49 20.75
N LEU A 11 19.45 -12.72 21.84
CA LEU A 11 18.37 -11.76 22.10
C LEU A 11 18.30 -10.67 21.02
N TRP A 12 19.44 -10.14 20.60
CA TRP A 12 19.50 -9.17 19.49
C TRP A 12 18.99 -9.77 18.18
N LYS A 13 19.38 -10.99 17.85
CA LYS A 13 18.92 -11.70 16.65
C LYS A 13 17.42 -11.92 16.66
N ASN A 14 16.87 -12.36 17.80
CA ASN A 14 15.43 -12.55 17.95
C ASN A 14 14.67 -11.23 17.85
N ALA A 15 15.12 -10.18 18.52
CA ALA A 15 14.50 -8.86 18.47
C ALA A 15 14.52 -8.27 17.05
N ARG A 16 15.62 -8.46 16.31
CA ARG A 16 15.69 -8.05 14.90
C ARG A 16 14.73 -8.83 14.01
N TYR A 17 14.60 -10.14 14.24
CA TYR A 17 13.66 -10.96 13.49
C TYR A 17 12.20 -10.53 13.74
N GLU A 18 11.84 -10.26 15.00
CA GLU A 18 10.51 -9.76 15.36
C GLU A 18 10.25 -8.38 14.76
N ALA A 19 11.22 -7.46 14.79
CA ALA A 19 11.10 -6.14 14.19
C ALA A 19 10.89 -6.21 12.67
N VAL A 20 11.64 -7.06 11.96
CA VAL A 20 11.43 -7.27 10.52
C VAL A 20 10.02 -7.82 10.24
N ARG A 21 9.56 -8.76 11.06
CA ARG A 21 8.24 -9.36 10.91
C ARG A 21 7.12 -8.35 11.19
N GLU A 22 7.25 -7.53 12.22
CA GLU A 22 6.30 -6.46 12.54
C GLU A 22 6.20 -5.45 11.39
N LEU A 23 7.34 -5.03 10.83
CA LEU A 23 7.37 -4.13 9.66
C LEU A 23 6.80 -4.77 8.39
N GLN A 24 7.02 -6.06 8.18
CA GLN A 24 6.38 -6.77 7.07
C GLN A 24 4.85 -6.72 7.19
N TYR A 25 4.30 -6.95 8.39
CA TYR A 25 2.87 -6.85 8.63
C TYR A 25 2.33 -5.43 8.40
N ASP A 26 3.05 -4.40 8.86
CA ASP A 26 2.65 -3.01 8.62
C ASP A 26 2.70 -2.66 7.13
N PHE A 27 3.73 -3.13 6.41
CA PHE A 27 3.85 -2.97 4.97
C PHE A 27 2.68 -3.62 4.21
N ASP A 28 2.37 -4.88 4.54
CA ASP A 28 1.27 -5.62 3.91
C ASP A 28 -0.09 -4.97 4.23
N PHE A 29 -0.26 -4.48 5.47
CA PHE A 29 -1.45 -3.76 5.88
C PHE A 29 -1.63 -2.45 5.08
N ARG A 30 -0.56 -1.70 4.85
CA ARG A 30 -0.60 -0.46 4.04
C ARG A 30 -0.97 -0.74 2.58
N LEU A 31 -0.41 -1.78 1.98
CA LEU A 31 -0.81 -2.21 0.64
C LEU A 31 -2.30 -2.59 0.59
N LEU A 32 -2.77 -3.31 1.60
CA LEU A 32 -4.18 -3.69 1.71
C LEU A 32 -5.09 -2.46 1.87
N ASP A 33 -4.72 -1.49 2.73
CA ASP A 33 -5.48 -0.24 2.94
C ASP A 33 -5.59 0.56 1.64
N VAL A 34 -4.48 0.77 0.92
CA VAL A 34 -4.48 1.44 -0.37
C VAL A 34 -5.36 0.71 -1.38
N SER A 35 -5.25 -0.60 -1.47
CA SER A 35 -6.04 -1.43 -2.37
C SER A 35 -7.54 -1.32 -2.08
N ASN A 36 -7.94 -1.40 -0.83
CA ASN A 36 -9.35 -1.29 -0.40
C ASN A 36 -9.90 0.12 -0.68
N ARG A 37 -9.10 1.17 -0.50
CA ARG A 37 -9.52 2.55 -0.84
C ARG A 37 -9.74 2.72 -2.34
N ILE A 38 -8.91 2.11 -3.17
CA ILE A 38 -9.10 2.11 -4.62
C ILE A 38 -10.41 1.41 -4.97
N GLU A 39 -10.66 0.21 -4.46
CA GLU A 39 -11.89 -0.55 -4.70
C GLU A 39 -13.14 0.24 -4.25
N GLN A 40 -13.13 0.79 -3.03
CA GLN A 40 -14.25 1.58 -2.51
C GLN A 40 -14.51 2.84 -3.33
N ARG A 41 -13.45 3.53 -3.77
CA ARG A 41 -13.62 4.72 -4.63
C ARG A 41 -14.20 4.34 -5.97
N MET A 42 -13.75 3.26 -6.60
CA MET A 42 -14.27 2.78 -7.87
C MET A 42 -15.72 2.34 -7.78
N GLN A 43 -16.14 1.70 -6.69
CA GLN A 43 -17.53 1.38 -6.41
C GLN A 43 -18.40 2.64 -6.26
N SER A 44 -17.90 3.65 -5.54
CA SER A 44 -18.62 4.93 -5.39
C SER A 44 -18.80 5.65 -6.73
N LEU A 45 -17.76 5.59 -7.59
CA LEU A 45 -17.81 6.14 -8.95
C LEU A 45 -18.82 5.40 -9.83
N GLU A 46 -18.87 4.07 -9.76
CA GLU A 46 -19.88 3.29 -10.43
C GLU A 46 -21.30 3.72 -9.99
N GLN A 47 -21.53 3.92 -8.69
CA GLN A 47 -22.84 4.35 -8.20
C GLN A 47 -23.21 5.75 -8.69
N ALA A 48 -22.25 6.68 -8.76
CA ALA A 48 -22.49 8.01 -9.33
C ALA A 48 -22.92 7.91 -10.81
N LEU A 49 -22.23 7.09 -11.60
CA LEU A 49 -22.60 6.88 -13.02
C LEU A 49 -23.91 6.12 -13.19
N ARG A 50 -24.26 5.21 -12.28
CA ARG A 50 -25.61 4.59 -12.26
C ARG A 50 -26.70 5.62 -11.99
N GLY A 51 -26.45 6.65 -11.22
CA GLY A 51 -27.33 7.80 -11.09
C GLY A 51 -27.58 8.48 -12.45
N VAL A 52 -26.53 8.71 -13.23
CA VAL A 52 -26.62 9.27 -14.60
C VAL A 52 -27.39 8.32 -15.54
N GLN A 53 -27.13 7.01 -15.47
CA GLN A 53 -27.93 6.00 -16.19
C GLN A 53 -29.40 6.09 -15.80
N GLY A 54 -29.71 6.33 -14.52
CA GLY A 54 -31.07 6.51 -14.00
C GLY A 54 -31.81 7.70 -14.61
N LEU A 55 -31.12 8.80 -14.96
CA LEU A 55 -31.70 9.93 -15.66
C LEU A 55 -32.32 9.48 -17.02
N PHE A 56 -31.57 8.68 -17.78
CA PHE A 56 -32.05 8.12 -19.05
C PHE A 56 -33.20 7.13 -18.86
N ALA A 57 -33.19 6.35 -17.79
CA ALA A 57 -34.26 5.40 -17.48
C ALA A 57 -35.54 6.10 -17.04
N ALA A 58 -35.47 7.26 -16.43
CA ALA A 58 -36.59 8.03 -15.92
C ALA A 58 -37.19 9.00 -16.96
N SER A 59 -36.43 9.37 -18.01
CA SER A 59 -36.88 10.31 -19.05
C SER A 59 -37.08 9.60 -20.39
N THR A 60 -38.10 10.02 -21.14
CA THR A 60 -38.33 9.53 -22.52
C THR A 60 -37.35 10.12 -23.53
N ASN A 61 -36.90 11.34 -23.28
CA ASN A 61 -35.89 12.03 -24.07
C ASN A 61 -35.10 12.93 -23.13
N VAL A 62 -33.80 12.67 -22.99
CA VAL A 62 -32.92 13.52 -22.20
C VAL A 62 -32.40 14.62 -23.14
N GLU A 63 -32.62 15.87 -22.75
CA GLU A 63 -32.06 17.03 -23.45
C GLU A 63 -30.72 17.43 -22.85
N ARG A 64 -29.95 18.23 -23.60
CA ARG A 64 -28.62 18.66 -23.17
C ARG A 64 -28.65 19.45 -21.86
N ASP A 65 -29.61 20.35 -21.71
CA ASP A 65 -29.75 21.17 -20.51
C ASP A 65 -30.15 20.35 -19.29
N GLU A 66 -30.95 19.30 -19.47
CA GLU A 66 -31.33 18.35 -18.42
C GLU A 66 -30.08 17.52 -17.98
N PHE A 67 -29.31 17.04 -18.95
CA PHE A 67 -28.06 16.31 -18.67
C PHE A 67 -27.08 17.21 -17.91
N HIS A 68 -26.84 18.44 -18.37
CA HIS A 68 -26.01 19.43 -17.72
C HIS A 68 -26.50 19.70 -16.27
N ALA A 69 -27.75 20.04 -16.10
CA ALA A 69 -28.34 20.34 -14.80
C ALA A 69 -28.22 19.16 -13.84
N TYR A 70 -28.38 17.94 -14.32
CA TYR A 70 -28.25 16.74 -13.53
C TYR A 70 -26.78 16.55 -13.06
N ILE A 71 -25.80 16.63 -13.97
CA ILE A 71 -24.37 16.45 -13.64
C ILE A 71 -23.91 17.51 -12.63
N VAL A 72 -24.31 18.78 -12.84
CA VAL A 72 -24.00 19.88 -11.93
C VAL A 72 -24.64 19.65 -10.54
N ALA A 73 -25.92 19.27 -10.50
CA ALA A 73 -26.61 19.03 -9.24
C ALA A 73 -26.03 17.86 -8.42
N GLN A 74 -25.46 16.87 -9.08
CA GLN A 74 -24.78 15.74 -8.44
C GLN A 74 -23.36 16.06 -8.00
N HIS A 75 -22.80 17.21 -8.39
CA HIS A 75 -21.40 17.60 -8.10
C HIS A 75 -20.38 16.50 -8.43
N ILE A 76 -20.62 15.71 -9.50
CA ILE A 76 -19.85 14.49 -9.79
C ILE A 76 -18.36 14.81 -9.97
N VAL A 77 -18.04 15.77 -10.81
CA VAL A 77 -16.64 16.13 -11.13
C VAL A 77 -15.92 16.72 -9.92
N GLU A 78 -16.62 17.52 -9.11
CA GLU A 78 -16.07 18.16 -7.92
C GLU A 78 -15.86 17.16 -6.77
N SER A 79 -16.81 16.24 -6.59
CA SER A 79 -16.80 15.25 -5.49
C SER A 79 -15.85 14.09 -5.75
N PHE A 80 -15.52 13.84 -7.01
CA PHE A 80 -14.70 12.69 -7.41
C PHE A 80 -13.44 13.12 -8.18
N PRO A 81 -12.38 13.53 -7.48
CA PRO A 81 -11.09 13.81 -8.11
C PRO A 81 -10.65 12.64 -9.01
N GLY A 82 -10.20 12.95 -10.23
CA GLY A 82 -9.84 11.96 -11.24
C GLY A 82 -10.84 11.84 -12.38
N ILE A 83 -12.14 12.15 -12.17
CA ILE A 83 -13.10 12.30 -13.28
C ILE A 83 -12.73 13.57 -14.06
N GLN A 84 -12.55 13.40 -15.36
CA GLN A 84 -12.30 14.52 -16.27
C GLN A 84 -13.59 14.99 -16.94
N ASP A 85 -14.39 14.03 -17.34
CA ASP A 85 -15.71 14.27 -17.93
C ASP A 85 -16.65 13.08 -17.69
N VAL A 86 -17.94 13.38 -17.82
CA VAL A 86 -19.04 12.41 -17.90
C VAL A 86 -19.80 12.66 -19.18
N GLY A 87 -19.98 11.63 -19.99
CA GLY A 87 -20.62 11.76 -21.28
C GLY A 87 -21.62 10.67 -21.58
N PHE A 88 -22.37 10.88 -22.68
CA PHE A 88 -23.25 9.88 -23.24
C PHE A 88 -22.95 9.67 -24.74
N SER A 89 -22.68 8.42 -25.09
CA SER A 89 -22.44 7.98 -26.46
C SER A 89 -23.67 7.26 -27.01
N LEU A 90 -24.33 7.88 -27.97
CA LEU A 90 -25.53 7.36 -28.63
C LEU A 90 -25.13 6.41 -29.76
N ILE A 91 -25.86 5.30 -29.97
CA ILE A 91 -25.76 4.46 -31.16
C ILE A 91 -26.48 5.18 -32.33
N VAL A 92 -25.74 5.43 -33.41
CA VAL A 92 -26.28 6.07 -34.60
C VAL A 92 -26.33 5.05 -35.73
N PRO A 93 -27.52 4.57 -36.10
CA PRO A 93 -27.66 3.67 -37.26
C PRO A 93 -27.18 4.34 -38.56
N ALA A 94 -26.52 3.60 -39.42
CA ALA A 94 -25.93 4.10 -40.66
C ALA A 94 -26.93 4.90 -41.54
N ALA A 95 -28.16 4.46 -41.59
CA ALA A 95 -29.25 5.13 -42.35
C ALA A 95 -29.69 6.49 -41.73
N LYS A 96 -29.27 6.79 -40.48
CA LYS A 96 -29.66 8.01 -39.76
C LYS A 96 -28.51 8.99 -39.52
N GLN A 97 -27.32 8.68 -39.96
CA GLN A 97 -26.10 9.50 -39.69
C GLN A 97 -26.25 10.94 -40.23
N ASP A 98 -26.68 11.12 -41.49
CA ASP A 98 -26.85 12.43 -42.09
C ASP A 98 -27.94 13.27 -41.36
N LYS A 99 -29.03 12.62 -40.99
CA LYS A 99 -30.10 13.27 -40.22
C LYS A 99 -29.62 13.67 -38.82
N HIS A 100 -28.89 12.79 -38.17
CA HIS A 100 -28.33 13.04 -36.86
C HIS A 100 -27.36 14.22 -36.86
N THR A 101 -26.45 14.29 -37.81
CA THR A 101 -25.53 15.43 -38.01
C THR A 101 -26.29 16.75 -38.23
N THR A 102 -27.37 16.70 -39.00
CA THR A 102 -28.23 17.90 -39.25
C THR A 102 -28.95 18.38 -37.99
N ILE A 103 -29.40 17.47 -37.10
CA ILE A 103 -30.04 17.82 -35.83
C ILE A 103 -29.04 18.46 -34.88
N ALA A 104 -27.87 17.85 -34.70
CA ALA A 104 -26.81 18.35 -33.83
C ALA A 104 -26.37 19.76 -34.26
N TYR A 105 -26.27 20.04 -35.54
CA TYR A 105 -25.98 21.37 -36.07
C TYR A 105 -27.08 22.40 -35.71
N LYS A 106 -28.35 22.01 -35.77
CA LYS A 106 -29.46 22.89 -35.37
C LYS A 106 -29.51 23.19 -33.88
N GLU A 107 -29.00 22.29 -33.07
CA GLU A 107 -28.85 22.45 -31.60
C GLU A 107 -27.63 23.29 -31.20
N GLY A 108 -26.98 23.92 -32.17
CA GLY A 108 -25.90 24.89 -31.92
C GLY A 108 -24.52 24.28 -31.66
N ILE A 109 -24.29 23.04 -32.09
CA ILE A 109 -22.96 22.43 -32.07
C ILE A 109 -22.27 22.68 -33.41
N PRO A 110 -21.39 23.69 -33.52
CA PRO A 110 -20.79 24.03 -34.81
C PRO A 110 -19.81 22.91 -35.24
N ALA A 111 -19.81 22.61 -36.55
CA ALA A 111 -18.95 21.60 -37.15
C ALA A 111 -19.06 20.17 -36.59
N TYR A 112 -20.27 19.79 -36.12
CA TYR A 112 -20.50 18.43 -35.65
C TYR A 112 -20.38 17.42 -36.80
N THR A 113 -19.46 16.47 -36.64
CA THR A 113 -19.27 15.34 -37.56
C THR A 113 -18.93 14.08 -36.76
N ILE A 114 -19.39 12.91 -37.20
CA ILE A 114 -19.00 11.66 -36.58
C ILE A 114 -17.55 11.31 -37.00
N SER A 115 -16.66 11.23 -36.04
CA SER A 115 -15.22 10.96 -36.28
C SER A 115 -14.73 9.77 -35.43
N PRO A 116 -13.95 8.85 -36.01
CA PRO A 116 -13.58 8.73 -37.41
C PRO A 116 -14.76 8.29 -38.27
N GLY A 117 -14.89 8.89 -39.47
CA GLY A 117 -15.90 8.51 -40.45
C GLY A 117 -15.68 7.09 -40.98
N GLY A 118 -16.72 6.53 -41.63
CA GLY A 118 -16.67 5.23 -42.27
C GLY A 118 -17.92 4.39 -41.98
N LYS A 119 -18.24 3.44 -42.87
CA LYS A 119 -19.36 2.51 -42.66
C LYS A 119 -18.93 1.39 -41.72
N ARG A 120 -19.64 1.26 -40.62
CA ARG A 120 -19.48 0.19 -39.62
C ARG A 120 -20.86 -0.32 -39.22
N ASP A 121 -20.93 -1.54 -38.73
CA ASP A 121 -22.19 -2.15 -38.25
C ASP A 121 -22.76 -1.35 -37.07
N ILE A 122 -21.90 -0.95 -36.14
CA ILE A 122 -22.23 -0.07 -35.03
C ILE A 122 -21.35 1.17 -35.13
N THR A 123 -21.99 2.35 -35.16
CA THR A 123 -21.33 3.64 -35.07
C THR A 123 -21.90 4.34 -33.86
N THR A 124 -21.04 4.96 -33.03
CA THR A 124 -21.46 5.75 -31.88
C THR A 124 -21.13 7.22 -32.08
N SER A 125 -21.81 8.06 -31.34
CA SER A 125 -21.50 9.48 -31.30
C SER A 125 -21.67 10.02 -29.91
N VAL A 126 -20.65 10.69 -29.39
CA VAL A 126 -20.77 11.45 -28.14
C VAL A 126 -21.66 12.65 -28.39
N ILE A 127 -22.85 12.65 -27.74
CA ILE A 127 -23.85 13.72 -27.86
C ILE A 127 -23.96 14.58 -26.62
N PHE A 128 -23.57 14.05 -25.44
CA PHE A 128 -23.50 14.81 -24.20
C PHE A 128 -22.13 14.58 -23.57
N ILE A 129 -21.56 15.65 -23.00
CA ILE A 129 -20.32 15.60 -22.23
C ILE A 129 -20.24 16.80 -21.29
N GLU A 130 -19.92 16.56 -20.02
CA GLU A 130 -19.78 17.56 -18.96
C GLU A 130 -18.54 17.29 -18.10
N PRO A 131 -17.80 18.34 -17.65
CA PRO A 131 -18.04 19.74 -17.93
C PRO A 131 -17.69 20.11 -19.39
N PHE A 132 -18.46 21.02 -19.94
CA PHE A 132 -18.22 21.49 -21.29
C PHE A 132 -17.06 22.51 -21.34
N SER A 133 -16.02 22.22 -22.09
CA SER A 133 -14.87 23.11 -22.30
C SER A 133 -14.42 23.11 -23.77
N GLU A 134 -13.64 24.13 -24.17
CA GLU A 134 -13.14 24.22 -25.56
C GLU A 134 -12.30 23.00 -25.98
N GLY A 135 -11.53 22.40 -25.05
CA GLY A 135 -10.76 21.18 -25.30
C GLY A 135 -11.65 19.96 -25.57
N ILE A 136 -12.80 19.91 -24.92
CA ILE A 136 -13.76 18.81 -24.99
C ILE A 136 -14.66 18.89 -26.24
N GLN A 137 -14.80 20.06 -26.85
CA GLN A 137 -15.58 20.21 -28.10
C GLN A 137 -15.17 19.22 -29.20
N ARG A 138 -13.89 18.84 -29.25
CA ARG A 138 -13.37 17.88 -30.24
C ARG A 138 -13.86 16.45 -29.98
N THR A 139 -14.36 16.16 -28.79
CA THR A 139 -14.88 14.83 -28.41
C THR A 139 -16.32 14.65 -28.88
N PHE A 140 -17.06 15.77 -29.13
CA PHE A 140 -18.39 15.70 -29.70
C PHE A 140 -18.38 15.04 -31.08
N GLY A 141 -19.33 14.16 -31.34
CA GLY A 141 -19.32 13.36 -32.55
C GLY A 141 -18.31 12.21 -32.56
N GLY A 142 -17.50 12.07 -31.51
CA GLY A 142 -16.52 11.00 -31.42
C GLY A 142 -17.18 9.62 -31.44
N ASP A 143 -16.72 8.75 -32.36
CA ASP A 143 -17.12 7.35 -32.40
C ASP A 143 -16.28 6.53 -31.45
N MET A 144 -16.74 6.40 -30.21
CA MET A 144 -16.04 5.67 -29.14
C MET A 144 -15.91 4.17 -29.46
N TYR A 145 -16.86 3.61 -30.21
CA TYR A 145 -16.86 2.20 -30.60
C TYR A 145 -15.83 1.88 -31.69
N SER A 146 -15.26 2.88 -32.35
CA SER A 146 -14.21 2.71 -33.34
C SER A 146 -12.88 2.24 -32.75
N ASP A 147 -12.59 2.60 -31.50
CA ASP A 147 -11.38 2.22 -30.78
C ASP A 147 -11.50 0.79 -30.22
N PRO A 148 -10.56 -0.13 -30.55
CA PRO A 148 -10.66 -1.52 -30.12
C PRO A 148 -10.67 -1.71 -28.60
N VAL A 149 -9.92 -0.91 -27.84
CA VAL A 149 -9.83 -1.02 -26.37
C VAL A 149 -11.16 -0.60 -25.74
N ARG A 150 -11.74 0.52 -26.22
CA ARG A 150 -13.05 1.00 -25.77
C ARG A 150 -14.17 0.06 -26.15
N ARG A 151 -14.16 -0.44 -27.39
CA ARG A 151 -15.16 -1.38 -27.92
C ARG A 151 -15.32 -2.61 -27.05
N VAL A 152 -14.22 -3.25 -26.64
CA VAL A 152 -14.25 -4.43 -25.77
C VAL A 152 -15.00 -4.12 -24.46
N ALA A 153 -14.70 -3.00 -23.82
CA ALA A 153 -15.37 -2.59 -22.59
C ALA A 153 -16.86 -2.26 -22.82
N MET A 154 -17.18 -1.57 -23.91
CA MET A 154 -18.56 -1.23 -24.29
C MET A 154 -19.41 -2.49 -24.57
N GLU A 155 -18.84 -3.48 -25.25
CA GLU A 155 -19.50 -4.77 -25.52
C GLU A 155 -19.74 -5.56 -24.25
N GLN A 156 -18.74 -5.64 -23.38
CA GLN A 156 -18.85 -6.32 -22.08
C GLN A 156 -19.88 -5.63 -21.18
N ALA A 157 -19.90 -4.29 -21.13
CA ALA A 157 -20.88 -3.53 -20.39
C ALA A 157 -22.29 -3.83 -20.87
N ARG A 158 -22.51 -3.78 -22.20
CA ARG A 158 -23.79 -4.13 -22.84
C ARG A 158 -24.23 -5.55 -22.51
N ASP A 159 -23.33 -6.51 -22.75
CA ASP A 159 -23.68 -7.92 -22.69
C ASP A 159 -23.92 -8.42 -21.25
N ASN A 160 -23.30 -7.79 -20.25
CA ASN A 160 -23.42 -8.16 -18.84
C ASN A 160 -24.37 -7.24 -18.03
N ASP A 161 -24.84 -6.12 -18.61
CA ASP A 161 -25.60 -5.08 -17.90
C ASP A 161 -24.89 -4.59 -16.64
N LYS A 162 -23.59 -4.32 -16.77
CA LYS A 162 -22.73 -3.89 -15.66
C LYS A 162 -21.80 -2.76 -16.10
N ALA A 163 -21.29 -2.02 -15.11
CA ALA A 163 -20.19 -1.13 -15.35
C ALA A 163 -18.94 -1.93 -15.76
N VAL A 164 -18.24 -1.44 -16.78
CA VAL A 164 -16.97 -2.03 -17.23
C VAL A 164 -15.98 -0.91 -17.50
N ILE A 165 -14.75 -1.05 -17.03
CA ILE A 165 -13.67 -0.13 -17.35
C ILE A 165 -12.84 -0.63 -18.53
N THR A 166 -12.28 0.30 -19.29
CA THR A 166 -11.31 -0.03 -20.34
C THR A 166 -9.95 -0.39 -19.72
N GLY A 167 -9.12 -1.05 -20.49
CA GLY A 167 -7.69 -1.05 -20.24
C GLY A 167 -7.10 0.36 -20.38
N LYS A 168 -5.77 0.45 -20.17
CA LYS A 168 -4.98 1.67 -20.30
C LYS A 168 -5.25 2.36 -21.64
N THR A 169 -5.64 3.63 -21.60
CA THR A 169 -5.85 4.44 -22.79
C THR A 169 -5.06 5.75 -22.71
N LYS A 170 -4.69 6.29 -23.88
CA LYS A 170 -4.14 7.64 -23.98
C LYS A 170 -5.27 8.64 -24.10
N LEU A 171 -5.20 9.74 -23.38
CA LEU A 171 -6.23 10.78 -23.44
C LEU A 171 -6.11 11.55 -24.74
N ILE A 172 -7.19 11.53 -25.55
CA ILE A 172 -7.24 12.19 -26.87
C ILE A 172 -7.15 13.73 -26.73
N GLN A 173 -7.52 14.25 -25.58
CA GLN A 173 -7.59 15.68 -25.29
C GLN A 173 -6.23 16.35 -25.07
N GLU A 174 -5.19 15.59 -24.84
CA GLU A 174 -3.86 16.11 -24.54
C GLU A 174 -2.93 15.95 -25.74
N HIS A 175 -2.60 17.08 -26.34
CA HIS A 175 -1.59 17.20 -27.40
C HIS A 175 -0.30 17.72 -26.75
N GLY A 176 0.69 16.85 -26.56
CA GLY A 176 1.99 17.21 -26.01
C GLY A 176 2.80 16.03 -25.49
N GLU A 177 4.05 16.27 -25.09
CA GLU A 177 4.96 15.26 -24.55
C GLU A 177 4.53 14.61 -23.22
N SER A 178 3.46 15.15 -22.59
CA SER A 178 2.95 14.70 -21.31
C SER A 178 1.55 14.09 -21.40
N ALA A 179 1.25 13.33 -22.45
CA ALA A 179 -0.02 12.58 -22.55
C ALA A 179 -0.20 11.69 -21.32
N GLN A 180 -1.16 12.03 -20.47
CA GLN A 180 -1.42 11.29 -19.23
C GLN A 180 -2.15 9.99 -19.53
N THR A 181 -1.90 9.00 -18.70
CA THR A 181 -2.59 7.72 -18.76
C THR A 181 -3.96 7.83 -18.11
N GLY A 182 -4.98 7.29 -18.79
CA GLY A 182 -6.33 7.23 -18.29
C GLY A 182 -7.04 5.93 -18.64
N PHE A 183 -8.29 5.86 -18.24
CA PHE A 183 -9.23 4.80 -18.60
C PHE A 183 -10.64 5.37 -18.63
N LEU A 184 -11.58 4.65 -19.25
CA LEU A 184 -12.99 5.01 -19.25
C LEU A 184 -13.79 3.93 -18.53
N MET A 185 -14.86 4.35 -17.86
CA MET A 185 -15.90 3.47 -17.36
C MET A 185 -17.15 3.64 -18.21
N TYR A 186 -17.74 2.53 -18.63
CA TYR A 186 -18.95 2.49 -19.45
C TYR A 186 -20.09 1.79 -18.73
N LEU A 187 -21.28 2.37 -18.78
CA LEU A 187 -22.55 1.76 -18.38
C LEU A 187 -23.51 1.76 -19.56
N PRO A 188 -24.18 0.63 -19.88
CA PRO A 188 -25.11 0.56 -20.97
C PRO A 188 -26.42 1.29 -20.63
N VAL A 189 -27.03 1.91 -21.62
CA VAL A 189 -28.39 2.51 -21.50
C VAL A 189 -29.31 1.83 -22.51
N TYR A 190 -30.39 1.28 -22.00
CA TYR A 190 -31.38 0.57 -22.82
C TYR A 190 -32.61 1.43 -23.04
N LYS A 191 -33.35 1.14 -24.11
CA LYS A 191 -34.56 1.82 -24.45
C LYS A 191 -35.64 1.58 -23.39
N ASN A 192 -36.24 2.66 -22.89
CA ASN A 192 -37.29 2.61 -21.88
C ASN A 192 -38.49 1.77 -22.31
N GLY A 193 -39.03 0.98 -21.37
CA GLY A 193 -40.19 0.13 -21.61
C GLY A 193 -39.92 -1.11 -22.46
N THR A 194 -38.65 -1.42 -22.78
CA THR A 194 -38.29 -2.63 -23.51
C THR A 194 -37.56 -3.63 -22.60
N PRO A 195 -37.71 -4.94 -22.85
CA PRO A 195 -37.00 -5.95 -22.06
C PRO A 195 -35.50 -5.95 -22.34
N TYR A 196 -34.66 -6.24 -21.30
CA TYR A 196 -33.19 -6.37 -21.39
C TYR A 196 -32.64 -7.49 -20.48
N ALA A 197 -33.51 -8.46 -20.16
CA ALA A 197 -33.11 -9.58 -19.28
C ALA A 197 -32.14 -10.54 -19.98
N THR A 198 -32.35 -10.82 -21.24
CA THR A 198 -31.53 -11.72 -22.05
C THR A 198 -30.45 -10.97 -22.82
N LEU A 199 -29.37 -11.68 -23.21
CA LEU A 199 -28.29 -11.14 -24.05
C LEU A 199 -28.83 -10.59 -25.38
N ALA A 200 -29.79 -11.29 -26.03
CA ALA A 200 -30.40 -10.87 -27.28
C ALA A 200 -31.20 -9.57 -27.10
N GLU A 201 -31.97 -9.46 -26.04
CA GLU A 201 -32.73 -8.25 -25.72
C GLU A 201 -31.81 -7.07 -25.42
N ARG A 202 -30.72 -7.27 -24.63
CA ARG A 202 -29.74 -6.23 -24.38
C ARG A 202 -29.12 -5.68 -25.66
N ARG A 203 -28.74 -6.55 -26.58
CA ARG A 203 -28.17 -6.15 -27.88
C ARG A 203 -29.18 -5.45 -28.78
N ALA A 204 -30.45 -5.88 -28.76
CA ALA A 204 -31.53 -5.28 -29.56
C ALA A 204 -32.00 -3.94 -29.03
N ASN A 205 -31.99 -3.75 -27.71
CA ASN A 205 -32.62 -2.61 -27.05
C ASN A 205 -31.64 -1.59 -26.51
N LEU A 206 -30.34 -1.76 -26.76
CA LEU A 206 -29.31 -0.80 -26.37
C LEU A 206 -29.47 0.49 -27.19
N ILE A 207 -29.46 1.65 -26.53
CA ILE A 207 -29.46 2.97 -27.17
C ILE A 207 -28.07 3.64 -27.12
N GLY A 208 -27.25 3.33 -26.13
CA GLY A 208 -25.94 3.93 -25.98
C GLY A 208 -25.31 3.60 -24.64
N TRP A 209 -24.29 4.37 -24.28
CA TRP A 209 -23.55 4.20 -23.04
C TRP A 209 -23.35 5.55 -22.34
N VAL A 210 -23.60 5.59 -21.05
CA VAL A 210 -23.00 6.59 -20.15
C VAL A 210 -21.54 6.23 -19.96
N SER A 211 -20.67 7.21 -20.00
CA SER A 211 -19.24 7.02 -19.78
C SER A 211 -18.65 8.10 -18.90
N ALA A 212 -17.60 7.77 -18.17
CA ALA A 212 -16.73 8.75 -17.54
C ALA A 212 -15.28 8.48 -17.89
N LEU A 213 -14.54 9.56 -18.13
CA LEU A 213 -13.11 9.54 -18.39
C LEU A 213 -12.35 9.85 -17.12
N PHE A 214 -11.34 9.04 -16.83
CA PHE A 214 -10.49 9.17 -15.64
C PHE A 214 -9.04 9.40 -16.01
N ARG A 215 -8.40 10.36 -15.34
CA ARG A 215 -6.95 10.45 -15.25
C ARG A 215 -6.46 9.63 -14.07
N MET A 216 -5.56 8.69 -14.33
CA MET A 216 -5.08 7.77 -13.31
C MET A 216 -4.36 8.48 -12.17
N ASP A 217 -3.48 9.43 -12.47
CA ASP A 217 -2.71 10.17 -11.46
C ASP A 217 -3.60 11.03 -10.57
N ASP A 218 -4.62 11.69 -11.14
CA ASP A 218 -5.57 12.51 -10.37
C ASP A 218 -6.46 11.65 -9.49
N LEU A 219 -6.90 10.49 -10.00
CA LEU A 219 -7.67 9.51 -9.23
C LEU A 219 -6.88 9.03 -8.01
N ILE A 220 -5.65 8.58 -8.20
CA ILE A 220 -4.83 8.07 -7.10
C ILE A 220 -4.46 9.18 -6.12
N ARG A 221 -4.16 10.38 -6.60
CA ARG A 221 -3.95 11.55 -5.74
C ARG A 221 -5.19 11.88 -4.91
N GLY A 222 -6.38 11.78 -5.50
CA GLY A 222 -7.65 11.99 -4.79
C GLY A 222 -7.94 10.90 -3.74
N ILE A 223 -7.54 9.66 -3.98
CA ILE A 223 -7.72 8.53 -3.05
C ILE A 223 -6.75 8.60 -1.88
N LEU A 224 -5.48 8.87 -2.16
CA LEU A 224 -4.41 8.88 -1.17
C LEU A 224 -4.30 10.21 -0.42
N GLY A 225 -4.80 11.31 -1.03
CA GLY A 225 -4.68 12.66 -0.50
C GLY A 225 -3.23 13.16 -0.47
N ALA A 226 -2.97 14.17 0.36
CA ALA A 226 -1.64 14.74 0.55
C ALA A 226 -0.74 13.93 1.50
N ARG A 227 -1.13 12.71 1.86
CA ARG A 227 -0.31 11.86 2.74
C ARG A 227 0.97 11.46 2.03
N VAL A 228 2.09 11.79 2.65
CA VAL A 228 3.38 11.22 2.25
C VAL A 228 3.34 9.74 2.66
N LEU A 229 3.22 8.87 1.68
CA LEU A 229 3.33 7.43 1.93
C LEU A 229 4.81 7.08 2.08
N ASP A 230 5.12 6.32 3.12
CA ASP A 230 6.47 5.75 3.30
C ASP A 230 6.71 4.52 2.41
N ILE A 231 5.72 4.19 1.56
CA ILE A 231 5.77 3.14 0.56
C ILE A 231 5.51 3.73 -0.83
N ALA A 232 6.23 3.21 -1.81
CA ALA A 232 6.03 3.56 -3.21
C ALA A 232 4.95 2.66 -3.82
N ILE A 233 3.95 3.27 -4.48
CA ILE A 233 2.86 2.56 -5.13
C ILE A 233 3.00 2.68 -6.65
N LYS A 234 2.85 1.55 -7.35
CA LYS A 234 2.72 1.46 -8.81
C LYS A 234 1.46 0.69 -9.15
N ILE A 235 0.75 1.15 -10.17
CA ILE A 235 -0.47 0.49 -10.63
C ILE A 235 -0.29 0.12 -12.10
N TYR A 236 -0.59 -1.12 -12.41
CA TYR A 236 -0.45 -1.69 -13.74
C TYR A 236 -1.80 -2.16 -14.27
N ASP A 237 -1.97 -2.05 -15.58
CA ASP A 237 -3.10 -2.57 -16.33
C ASP A 237 -2.93 -4.08 -16.57
N GLY A 238 -3.85 -4.87 -16.01
CA GLY A 238 -3.77 -6.33 -16.05
C GLY A 238 -2.77 -6.92 -15.04
N GLU A 239 -2.31 -8.13 -15.34
CA GLU A 239 -1.42 -8.91 -14.48
C GLU A 239 0.07 -8.66 -14.74
N ASN A 240 0.40 -8.13 -15.93
CA ASN A 240 1.78 -7.93 -16.34
C ASN A 240 2.32 -6.58 -15.82
N MET A 241 3.35 -6.63 -14.97
CA MET A 241 3.99 -5.46 -14.38
C MET A 241 5.11 -4.89 -15.29
N SER A 242 4.86 -4.79 -16.59
CA SER A 242 5.79 -4.16 -17.54
C SER A 242 5.64 -2.63 -17.56
N SER A 243 6.64 -1.93 -18.06
CA SER A 243 6.59 -0.48 -18.24
C SER A 243 5.47 -0.01 -19.18
N GLU A 244 5.09 -0.85 -20.15
CA GLU A 244 4.00 -0.56 -21.08
C GLU A 244 2.64 -0.57 -20.38
N MET A 245 2.47 -1.47 -19.39
CA MET A 245 1.23 -1.61 -18.62
C MET A 245 1.16 -0.65 -17.43
N LEU A 246 2.23 0.09 -17.14
CA LEU A 246 2.25 1.03 -16.02
C LEU A 246 1.24 2.16 -16.26
N MET A 247 0.28 2.30 -15.34
CA MET A 247 -0.74 3.35 -15.35
C MET A 247 -0.42 4.50 -14.41
N HIS A 248 0.18 4.19 -13.24
CA HIS A 248 0.55 5.16 -12.23
C HIS A 248 1.84 4.77 -11.52
N ALA A 249 2.67 5.77 -11.24
CA ALA A 249 3.81 5.65 -10.34
C ALA A 249 3.93 6.92 -9.52
N ALA A 250 4.06 6.81 -8.20
CA ALA A 250 4.26 7.98 -7.34
C ALA A 250 5.54 8.74 -7.74
N ASP A 251 5.49 10.07 -7.78
CA ASP A 251 6.54 10.96 -8.31
C ASP A 251 7.95 10.71 -7.72
N ASN A 252 8.02 10.24 -6.49
CA ASN A 252 9.29 9.94 -5.82
C ASN A 252 9.95 8.62 -6.26
N THR A 253 9.26 7.77 -7.02
CA THR A 253 9.75 6.42 -7.36
C THR A 253 10.62 6.37 -8.61
N ASN A 254 10.56 7.39 -9.47
CA ASN A 254 11.42 7.46 -10.66
C ASN A 254 12.90 7.72 -10.32
N LYS A 255 13.21 8.24 -9.12
CA LYS A 255 14.58 8.52 -8.66
C LYS A 255 15.15 7.45 -7.73
N ILE A 256 14.30 6.63 -7.12
CA ILE A 256 14.72 5.54 -6.23
C ILE A 256 14.43 4.25 -6.99
N SER A 257 15.48 3.65 -7.54
CA SER A 257 15.39 2.33 -8.16
C SER A 257 14.75 1.36 -7.18
N ALA A 258 13.61 0.80 -7.54
CA ALA A 258 12.92 -0.26 -6.78
C ALA A 258 13.82 -1.52 -6.56
N VAL A 259 14.98 -1.54 -7.18
CA VAL A 259 15.99 -2.62 -7.13
C VAL A 259 16.56 -2.85 -5.72
N ASN A 260 16.49 -1.86 -4.82
CA ASN A 260 17.10 -1.94 -3.48
C ASN A 260 16.09 -1.86 -2.33
N SER A 261 14.78 -1.93 -2.57
CA SER A 261 13.79 -1.90 -1.49
C SER A 261 13.76 -3.24 -0.75
N PHE A 262 13.64 -3.20 0.57
CA PHE A 262 13.67 -4.38 1.43
C PHE A 262 12.35 -5.19 1.38
N PHE A 263 11.21 -4.48 1.27
CA PHE A 263 9.89 -5.09 1.17
C PHE A 263 9.26 -4.82 -0.19
N HIS A 264 8.69 -5.87 -0.78
CA HIS A 264 7.94 -5.82 -2.02
C HIS A 264 6.70 -6.70 -1.89
N ALA A 265 5.57 -6.20 -2.34
CA ALA A 265 4.36 -6.99 -2.47
C ALA A 265 3.50 -6.46 -3.62
N SER A 266 2.60 -7.29 -4.12
CA SER A 266 1.60 -6.89 -5.10
C SER A 266 0.25 -7.52 -4.78
N LYS A 267 -0.82 -6.80 -5.11
CA LYS A 267 -2.20 -7.27 -4.97
C LYS A 267 -2.95 -7.04 -6.28
N ARG A 268 -3.71 -8.03 -6.70
CA ARG A 268 -4.63 -7.93 -7.83
C ARG A 268 -5.97 -7.40 -7.36
N LEU A 269 -6.55 -6.49 -8.13
CA LEU A 269 -7.86 -5.88 -7.90
C LEU A 269 -8.74 -6.13 -9.11
N GLU A 270 -9.94 -6.65 -8.89
CA GLU A 270 -10.97 -6.77 -9.90
C GLU A 270 -11.90 -5.57 -9.82
N ILE A 271 -11.77 -4.67 -10.78
CA ILE A 271 -12.50 -3.40 -10.79
C ILE A 271 -13.38 -3.32 -12.02
N ALA A 272 -14.69 -3.34 -11.81
CA ALA A 272 -15.68 -3.21 -12.90
C ALA A 272 -15.32 -4.09 -14.13
N GLY A 273 -15.08 -5.38 -13.90
CA GLY A 273 -14.82 -6.37 -14.94
C GLY A 273 -13.42 -6.31 -15.57
N HIS A 274 -12.49 -5.56 -14.98
CA HIS A 274 -11.11 -5.43 -15.45
C HIS A 274 -10.11 -5.61 -14.28
N THR A 275 -8.96 -6.21 -14.56
CA THR A 275 -7.95 -6.49 -13.54
C THR A 275 -6.89 -5.39 -13.48
N TRP A 276 -6.60 -4.87 -12.29
CA TRP A 276 -5.43 -4.04 -12.03
C TRP A 276 -4.48 -4.75 -11.07
N THR A 277 -3.17 -4.49 -11.22
CA THR A 277 -2.16 -4.94 -10.26
C THR A 277 -1.58 -3.74 -9.54
N VAL A 278 -1.78 -3.68 -8.23
CA VAL A 278 -1.17 -2.70 -7.34
C VAL A 278 0.10 -3.29 -6.75
N ALA A 279 1.25 -2.73 -7.09
CA ALA A 279 2.55 -3.12 -6.57
C ALA A 279 3.05 -2.07 -5.58
N ALA A 280 3.54 -2.52 -4.44
CA ALA A 280 4.15 -1.67 -3.43
C ALA A 280 5.62 -2.04 -3.22
N SER A 281 6.45 -1.05 -2.91
CA SER A 281 7.82 -1.23 -2.45
C SER A 281 8.11 -0.28 -1.30
N SER A 282 8.92 -0.74 -0.32
CA SER A 282 9.31 0.08 0.82
C SER A 282 10.21 1.23 0.38
N LEU A 283 10.03 2.41 1.00
CA LEU A 283 10.94 3.53 0.87
C LEU A 283 11.97 3.52 2.01
N PRO A 284 13.12 4.18 1.85
CA PRO A 284 14.13 4.27 2.91
C PRO A 284 13.60 4.85 4.23
N SER A 285 12.62 5.74 4.18
CA SER A 285 11.93 6.28 5.36
C SER A 285 11.16 5.21 6.15
N PHE A 286 10.55 4.25 5.45
CA PHE A 286 9.90 3.11 6.06
C PHE A 286 10.92 2.14 6.67
N GLU A 287 11.99 1.87 5.94
CA GLU A 287 13.05 0.93 6.35
C GLU A 287 13.89 1.46 7.53
N ALA A 288 14.02 2.78 7.67
CA ALA A 288 14.71 3.42 8.79
C ALA A 288 14.10 3.04 10.15
N GLN A 289 12.81 2.70 10.18
CA GLN A 289 12.14 2.20 11.39
C GLN A 289 12.71 0.88 11.91
N LEU A 290 13.36 0.07 11.03
CA LEU A 290 14.10 -1.14 11.44
C LEU A 290 15.33 -0.86 12.30
N VAL A 291 15.92 0.31 12.14
CA VAL A 291 17.26 0.59 12.66
C VAL A 291 17.22 1.29 14.04
N GLU A 292 16.14 2.00 14.36
CA GLU A 292 16.28 3.12 15.31
C GLU A 292 16.01 2.83 16.79
N GLU A 293 15.19 1.88 17.25
CA GLU A 293 14.87 1.93 18.68
C GLU A 293 15.15 0.67 19.51
N LYS A 294 14.86 -0.52 19.03
CA LYS A 294 14.94 -1.72 19.90
C LYS A 294 16.28 -2.47 19.81
N SER A 295 16.91 -2.43 18.65
CA SER A 295 18.13 -3.24 18.40
C SER A 295 19.37 -2.63 19.05
N GLN A 296 19.53 -1.32 19.04
CA GLN A 296 20.68 -0.63 19.64
C GLN A 296 20.65 -0.68 21.17
N SER A 297 19.50 -0.50 21.79
CA SER A 297 19.33 -0.57 23.23
C SER A 297 19.67 -1.97 23.79
N ILE A 298 19.31 -3.05 23.10
CA ILE A 298 19.65 -4.41 23.51
C ILE A 298 21.18 -4.64 23.50
N VAL A 299 21.87 -4.15 22.47
CA VAL A 299 23.32 -4.26 22.37
C VAL A 299 24.03 -3.48 23.48
N VAL A 300 23.60 -2.24 23.72
CA VAL A 300 24.18 -1.37 24.76
C VAL A 300 23.96 -1.97 26.15
N VAL A 301 22.73 -2.36 26.47
CA VAL A 301 22.40 -2.97 27.77
C VAL A 301 23.14 -4.31 27.93
N GLY A 302 23.15 -5.16 26.92
CA GLY A 302 23.83 -6.46 26.96
C GLY A 302 25.36 -6.34 27.14
N LEU A 303 26.01 -5.38 26.47
CA LEU A 303 27.43 -5.08 26.67
C LEU A 303 27.69 -4.57 28.08
N THR A 304 26.88 -3.63 28.57
CA THR A 304 27.03 -3.08 29.93
C THR A 304 26.91 -4.16 30.99
N VAL A 305 25.89 -5.02 30.89
CA VAL A 305 25.71 -6.15 31.82
C VAL A 305 26.90 -7.13 31.73
N SER A 306 27.39 -7.41 30.52
CA SER A 306 28.54 -8.31 30.33
C SER A 306 29.80 -7.77 30.95
N ILE A 307 30.08 -6.47 30.86
CA ILE A 307 31.23 -5.79 31.49
C ILE A 307 31.09 -5.81 33.02
N LEU A 308 29.90 -5.48 33.55
CA LEU A 308 29.67 -5.52 35.00
C LEU A 308 29.85 -6.92 35.60
N LEU A 309 29.33 -7.95 34.93
CA LEU A 309 29.54 -9.34 35.33
C LEU A 309 31.04 -9.74 35.30
N GLY A 310 31.76 -9.28 34.27
CA GLY A 310 33.23 -9.49 34.18
C GLY A 310 34.00 -8.85 35.31
N LEU A 311 33.70 -7.59 35.65
CA LEU A 311 34.29 -6.87 36.77
C LEU A 311 33.94 -7.53 38.12
N PHE A 312 32.69 -7.90 38.32
CA PHE A 312 32.25 -8.55 39.55
C PHE A 312 32.93 -9.91 39.77
N THR A 313 33.00 -10.73 38.72
CA THR A 313 33.76 -12.01 38.79
C THR A 313 35.23 -11.79 39.07
N GLY A 314 35.85 -10.79 38.46
CA GLY A 314 37.25 -10.43 38.72
C GLY A 314 37.50 -10.03 40.18
N LEU A 315 36.61 -9.22 40.73
CA LEU A 315 36.69 -8.80 42.15
C LEU A 315 36.50 -9.98 43.11
N LEU A 316 35.56 -10.89 42.81
CA LEU A 316 35.37 -12.10 43.63
C LEU A 316 36.61 -13.03 43.61
N VAL A 317 37.22 -13.24 42.44
CA VAL A 317 38.43 -14.07 42.32
C VAL A 317 39.56 -13.43 43.08
N GLN A 318 39.81 -12.12 42.92
CA GLN A 318 40.85 -11.40 43.69
C GLN A 318 40.59 -11.42 45.18
N GLY A 319 39.32 -11.23 45.60
CA GLY A 319 38.95 -11.32 47.03
C GLY A 319 39.21 -12.71 47.61
N ARG A 320 38.86 -13.78 46.89
CA ARG A 320 39.15 -15.17 47.28
C ARG A 320 40.64 -15.43 47.39
N GLU A 321 41.46 -14.98 46.44
CA GLU A 321 42.93 -15.15 46.51
C GLU A 321 43.51 -14.41 47.69
N ARG A 322 43.09 -13.19 47.97
CA ARG A 322 43.53 -12.41 49.13
C ARG A 322 43.18 -13.12 50.45
N ALA A 323 41.95 -13.62 50.57
CA ALA A 323 41.46 -14.34 51.72
C ALA A 323 42.29 -15.63 51.95
N LEU A 324 42.55 -16.41 50.89
CA LEU A 324 43.37 -17.61 50.96
C LEU A 324 44.86 -17.31 51.36
N ARG A 325 45.44 -16.25 50.81
CA ARG A 325 46.82 -15.83 51.21
C ARG A 325 46.89 -15.39 52.65
N THR A 326 45.88 -14.67 53.14
CA THR A 326 45.77 -14.24 54.52
C THR A 326 45.61 -15.43 55.47
N ALA A 327 44.73 -16.38 55.14
CA ALA A 327 44.52 -17.61 55.90
C ALA A 327 45.80 -18.46 55.97
N ARG A 328 46.54 -18.61 54.87
CA ARG A 328 47.81 -19.31 54.85
C ARG A 328 48.85 -18.66 55.75
N LYS A 329 49.03 -17.33 55.67
CA LYS A 329 49.95 -16.58 56.55
C LYS A 329 49.55 -16.68 58.02
N MET A 330 48.25 -16.69 58.34
CA MET A 330 47.79 -16.90 59.73
C MET A 330 48.15 -18.32 60.25
N ASN A 331 47.89 -19.31 59.39
CA ASN A 331 48.21 -20.70 59.74
C ASN A 331 49.70 -20.91 59.92
N GLU A 332 50.58 -20.38 59.09
CA GLU A 332 52.02 -20.41 59.21
C GLU A 332 52.48 -19.75 60.54
N ARG A 333 51.92 -18.58 60.87
CA ARG A 333 52.25 -17.92 62.18
C ARG A 333 51.76 -18.72 63.39
N LEU A 334 50.61 -19.38 63.27
CA LEU A 334 50.06 -20.23 64.31
C LEU A 334 51.02 -21.41 64.58
N ILE A 335 51.42 -22.10 63.50
CA ILE A 335 52.42 -23.23 63.61
C ILE A 335 53.71 -22.75 64.21
N GLU A 336 54.24 -21.61 63.75
CA GLU A 336 55.51 -21.05 64.31
C GLU A 336 55.34 -20.67 65.78
N SER A 337 54.19 -20.12 66.19
CA SER A 337 53.90 -19.81 67.60
C SER A 337 53.78 -21.05 68.46
N GLU A 338 53.09 -22.11 67.96
CA GLU A 338 52.96 -23.39 68.68
C GLU A 338 54.33 -24.04 68.82
N GLU A 339 55.14 -24.01 67.77
CA GLU A 339 56.49 -24.59 67.82
C GLU A 339 57.43 -23.84 68.80
N ARG A 340 57.36 -22.50 68.80
CA ARG A 340 58.03 -21.64 69.80
C ARG A 340 57.61 -21.96 71.22
N LEU A 341 56.32 -22.09 71.46
CA LEU A 341 55.80 -22.42 72.77
C LEU A 341 56.29 -23.82 73.21
N ARG A 342 56.19 -24.81 72.30
CA ARG A 342 56.64 -26.16 72.54
C ARG A 342 58.16 -26.21 72.89
N LEU A 343 58.97 -25.49 72.14
CA LEU A 343 60.41 -25.38 72.42
C LEU A 343 60.67 -24.67 73.77
N SER A 344 59.94 -23.61 74.09
CA SER A 344 60.08 -22.91 75.37
C SER A 344 59.72 -23.81 76.57
N LEU A 345 58.69 -24.65 76.44
CA LEU A 345 58.27 -25.60 77.45
C LEU A 345 59.30 -26.73 77.60
N MET A 346 59.88 -27.25 76.52
CA MET A 346 60.87 -28.29 76.53
C MET A 346 62.21 -27.87 77.16
N TYR A 347 62.67 -26.68 76.87
CA TYR A 347 64.00 -26.17 77.40
C TYR A 347 63.86 -25.43 78.73
N GLY A 348 62.61 -25.02 79.11
CA GLY A 348 62.42 -24.28 80.35
C GLY A 348 62.06 -25.16 81.55
N GLU A 349 61.95 -26.49 81.35
CA GLU A 349 61.51 -27.43 82.41
C GLU A 349 60.20 -26.99 83.09
N ILE A 350 59.30 -26.33 82.30
CA ILE A 350 58.03 -25.81 82.78
C ILE A 350 56.88 -26.78 82.40
N GLY A 351 56.27 -27.32 83.39
CA GLY A 351 55.01 -28.08 83.18
C GLY A 351 53.82 -27.15 82.97
N THR A 352 52.99 -27.49 82.07
CA THR A 352 51.70 -26.75 81.82
C THR A 352 50.55 -27.60 82.34
N TRP A 353 49.55 -26.95 82.77
CA TRP A 353 48.30 -27.61 83.13
C TRP A 353 47.08 -26.84 82.48
N ASP A 354 46.09 -27.60 82.15
CA ASP A 354 44.89 -27.08 81.63
C ASP A 354 43.72 -27.53 82.51
N TRP A 355 42.89 -26.57 82.86
CA TRP A 355 41.75 -26.82 83.74
C TRP A 355 40.43 -26.59 82.94
N ASP A 356 39.80 -27.66 82.61
CA ASP A 356 38.42 -27.57 81.99
C ASP A 356 37.44 -27.23 83.09
N ILE A 357 37.05 -25.99 83.12
CA ILE A 357 36.10 -25.43 84.10
C ILE A 357 34.72 -26.10 84.01
N CYS A 358 34.28 -26.55 82.87
CA CYS A 358 32.97 -27.18 82.65
C CYS A 358 32.97 -28.61 83.19
N THR A 359 34.02 -29.34 83.05
CA THR A 359 34.15 -30.73 83.52
C THR A 359 34.87 -30.90 84.82
N SER A 360 35.39 -29.81 85.36
CA SER A 360 36.27 -29.82 86.60
C SER A 360 37.47 -30.75 86.51
N LYS A 361 37.93 -31.08 85.31
CA LYS A 361 39.13 -31.95 85.13
C LYS A 361 40.35 -31.13 84.87
N LEU A 362 41.44 -31.50 85.53
CA LEU A 362 42.79 -30.89 85.36
C LEU A 362 43.60 -31.84 84.49
N TYR A 363 44.19 -31.30 83.40
CA TYR A 363 45.11 -32.04 82.53
C TYR A 363 46.55 -31.49 82.72
N TRP A 364 47.47 -32.38 82.93
CA TRP A 364 48.93 -32.02 83.03
C TRP A 364 49.62 -32.44 81.75
N CYS A 365 50.38 -31.55 81.17
CA CYS A 365 51.20 -31.84 79.99
C CYS A 365 52.66 -31.62 80.30
#